data_05e4710f4fc51465287ff3154e420ed2
#
_entry.id   05e4710f4fc51465287ff3154e420ed2
#
_cell.length_a   1.000
_cell.length_b   1.000
_cell.length_c   1.000
_cell.angle_alpha   90.00
_cell.angle_beta   90.00
_cell.angle_gamma   90.00
#
_symmetry.space_group_name_H-M   'P 1'
#
loop_
_entity.id
_entity.type
_entity.pdbx_description
1 polymer ?
#
loop_
_entity_poly.entity_id
_entity_poly.type
_entity_poly.pdbx_seq_one_letter_code
_entity_poly.pdbx_strand_id
1 'polypeptide(L)'
;MKNTENALVILAGGNGSRFGKKLPKQFTRINGENLIHFFLKRIDTNNFNKIVIVCKISYFKFFKKFEYDFPSVEFIYTKAGKDRQSSSYNALKCLKIFNPNNVLIHDAARPFCSNNLIMRILKNLKKNSSAIPYIVNTDKKMILKKDFSQNIKLIQTPQGFKFKTIFEAHKKVLIKNARDDSS
;
A
#
# COMPACT_ATOMS: atom_id res chain seq x y z
N MET A 1 16.40 -12.62 17.12
CA MET A 1 15.78 -12.22 15.84
C MET A 1 14.34 -11.86 16.10
N LYS A 2 13.90 -10.61 15.87
CA LYS A 2 12.48 -10.24 15.98
C LYS A 2 11.74 -10.96 14.87
N ASN A 3 10.92 -11.93 15.22
CA ASN A 3 10.06 -12.64 14.29
C ASN A 3 8.90 -11.71 13.89
N THR A 4 9.19 -10.68 13.09
CA THR A 4 8.18 -9.78 12.57
C THR A 4 7.52 -10.47 11.38
N GLU A 5 6.34 -10.99 11.60
CA GLU A 5 5.58 -11.77 10.60
C GLU A 5 4.74 -10.85 9.69
N ASN A 6 5.27 -9.66 9.38
CA ASN A 6 4.55 -8.67 8.60
C ASN A 6 5.26 -8.38 7.26
N ALA A 7 4.47 -8.13 6.23
CA ALA A 7 4.95 -7.64 4.95
C ALA A 7 4.31 -6.29 4.60
N LEU A 8 5.04 -5.45 3.87
CA LEU A 8 4.56 -4.18 3.33
C LEU A 8 4.53 -4.27 1.80
N VAL A 9 3.42 -3.95 1.19
CA VAL A 9 3.26 -3.82 -0.27
C VAL A 9 3.15 -2.36 -0.62
N ILE A 10 3.98 -1.87 -1.54
CA ILE A 10 3.97 -0.50 -2.04
C ILE A 10 3.55 -0.52 -3.51
N LEU A 11 2.35 0.02 -3.79
CA LEU A 11 1.79 0.08 -5.13
C LEU A 11 2.32 1.31 -5.87
N ALA A 12 3.27 1.08 -6.78
CA ALA A 12 3.94 2.10 -7.58
C ALA A 12 3.75 1.91 -9.10
N GLY A 13 2.72 1.15 -9.50
CA GLY A 13 2.48 0.81 -10.92
C GLY A 13 1.71 1.86 -11.72
N GLY A 14 1.12 2.86 -11.08
CA GLY A 14 0.25 3.85 -11.73
C GLY A 14 0.99 4.73 -12.73
N ASN A 15 0.40 4.96 -13.90
CA ASN A 15 0.97 5.83 -14.96
C ASN A 15 0.89 7.33 -14.64
N GLY A 16 0.16 7.73 -13.59
CA GLY A 16 0.00 9.14 -13.21
C GLY A 16 -0.73 10.01 -14.25
N SER A 17 -1.56 9.41 -15.12
CA SER A 17 -2.25 10.08 -16.24
C SER A 17 -2.98 11.38 -15.87
N ARG A 18 -3.50 11.45 -14.65
CA ARG A 18 -4.16 12.66 -14.11
C ARG A 18 -3.20 13.79 -13.71
N PHE A 19 -1.88 13.58 -13.76
CA PHE A 19 -0.88 14.54 -13.27
C PHE A 19 -0.24 15.37 -14.39
N GLY A 20 -0.55 15.07 -15.66
CA GLY A 20 -0.04 15.85 -16.83
C GLY A 20 1.47 15.87 -17.01
N LYS A 21 2.27 15.24 -16.15
CA LYS A 21 3.73 15.23 -16.22
C LYS A 21 4.25 14.01 -16.98
N LYS A 22 5.37 14.20 -17.72
CA LYS A 22 6.06 13.11 -18.44
C LYS A 22 6.56 11.98 -17.54
N LEU A 23 6.79 12.24 -16.22
CA LEU A 23 7.23 11.25 -15.25
C LEU A 23 6.06 10.78 -14.38
N PRO A 24 5.92 9.46 -14.12
CA PRO A 24 4.94 8.91 -13.21
C PRO A 24 5.09 9.48 -11.80
N LYS A 25 3.97 9.63 -11.06
CA LYS A 25 3.93 10.23 -9.71
C LYS A 25 4.95 9.66 -8.73
N GLN A 26 5.19 8.36 -8.76
CA GLN A 26 6.13 7.68 -7.87
C GLN A 26 7.58 8.15 -8.01
N PHE A 27 7.91 8.86 -9.10
CA PHE A 27 9.22 9.49 -9.30
C PHE A 27 9.26 10.96 -8.88
N THR A 28 8.14 11.52 -8.42
CA THR A 28 8.14 12.85 -7.83
C THR A 28 9.07 12.86 -6.62
N ARG A 29 9.74 14.00 -6.41
CA ARG A 29 10.65 14.18 -5.28
C ARG A 29 10.05 15.17 -4.27
N ILE A 30 10.30 14.91 -2.99
CA ILE A 30 10.06 15.83 -1.88
C ILE A 30 11.44 16.11 -1.27
N ASN A 31 11.86 17.36 -1.23
CA ASN A 31 13.18 17.76 -0.73
C ASN A 31 14.34 16.95 -1.35
N GLY A 32 14.26 16.69 -2.66
CA GLY A 32 15.27 15.92 -3.38
C GLY A 32 15.13 14.39 -3.27
N GLU A 33 14.32 13.87 -2.36
CA GLU A 33 14.10 12.44 -2.17
C GLU A 33 12.90 11.91 -2.97
N ASN A 34 12.99 10.67 -3.45
CA ASN A 34 11.88 9.96 -4.08
C ASN A 34 10.74 9.72 -3.05
N LEU A 35 9.47 9.77 -3.49
CA LEU A 35 8.31 9.61 -2.60
C LEU A 35 8.35 8.31 -1.79
N ILE A 36 8.75 7.18 -2.39
CA ILE A 36 8.82 5.89 -1.71
C ILE A 36 9.94 5.90 -0.67
N HIS A 37 11.11 6.44 -1.03
CA HIS A 37 12.24 6.55 -0.12
C HIS A 37 11.90 7.48 1.06
N PHE A 38 11.30 8.63 0.79
CA PHE A 38 10.79 9.54 1.81
C PHE A 38 9.79 8.86 2.77
N PHE A 39 8.87 8.06 2.24
CA PHE A 39 7.93 7.28 3.05
C PHE A 39 8.66 6.25 3.93
N LEU A 40 9.58 5.47 3.34
CA LEU A 40 10.30 4.42 4.06
C LEU A 40 11.16 4.98 5.22
N LYS A 41 11.75 6.16 5.07
CA LYS A 41 12.49 6.84 6.14
C LYS A 41 11.61 7.30 7.30
N ARG A 42 10.32 7.48 7.09
CA ARG A 42 9.36 7.97 8.10
C ARG A 42 8.69 6.88 8.91
N ILE A 43 8.88 5.63 8.53
CA ILE A 43 8.34 4.48 9.24
C ILE A 43 9.49 3.62 9.80
N ASP A 44 9.20 2.87 10.85
CA ASP A 44 10.12 1.85 11.35
C ASP A 44 10.01 0.60 10.47
N THR A 45 10.95 0.46 9.53
CA THR A 45 11.00 -0.67 8.59
C THR A 45 11.27 -2.02 9.28
N ASN A 46 11.81 -2.02 10.52
CA ASN A 46 12.01 -3.25 11.31
C ASN A 46 10.68 -3.94 11.69
N ASN A 47 9.54 -3.28 11.51
CA ASN A 47 8.23 -3.91 11.66
C ASN A 47 7.90 -4.88 10.52
N PHE A 48 8.72 -4.94 9.46
CA PHE A 48 8.48 -5.75 8.27
C PHE A 48 9.68 -6.63 7.94
N ASN A 49 9.44 -7.90 7.55
CA ASN A 49 10.48 -8.79 7.02
C ASN A 49 10.66 -8.58 5.51
N LYS A 50 9.58 -8.25 4.84
CA LYS A 50 9.52 -8.11 3.39
C LYS A 50 8.84 -6.82 3.00
N ILE A 51 9.42 -6.13 2.02
CA ILE A 51 8.79 -4.99 1.33
C ILE A 51 8.67 -5.34 -0.14
N VAL A 52 7.44 -5.41 -0.64
CA VAL A 52 7.18 -5.68 -2.07
C VAL A 52 6.89 -4.36 -2.79
N ILE A 53 7.73 -4.00 -3.74
CA ILE A 53 7.50 -2.84 -4.62
C ILE A 53 6.86 -3.31 -5.92
N VAL A 54 5.64 -2.86 -6.17
CA VAL A 54 4.87 -3.19 -7.38
C VAL A 54 5.00 -2.06 -8.38
N CYS A 55 5.74 -2.27 -9.47
CA CYS A 55 5.96 -1.23 -10.48
C CYS A 55 6.19 -1.82 -11.88
N LYS A 56 6.42 -0.97 -12.89
CA LYS A 56 6.88 -1.44 -14.21
C LYS A 56 8.27 -2.07 -14.08
N ILE A 57 8.53 -3.13 -14.85
CA ILE A 57 9.81 -3.86 -14.84
C ILE A 57 10.99 -2.91 -15.11
N SER A 58 10.82 -1.94 -16.02
CA SER A 58 11.83 -0.93 -16.35
C SER A 58 12.29 -0.08 -15.14
N TYR A 59 11.53 -0.08 -14.05
CA TYR A 59 11.83 0.71 -12.84
C TYR A 59 12.49 -0.12 -11.72
N PHE A 60 12.65 -1.42 -11.87
CA PHE A 60 13.25 -2.28 -10.85
C PHE A 60 14.66 -1.82 -10.47
N LYS A 61 15.53 -1.53 -11.46
CA LYS A 61 16.89 -1.05 -11.21
C LYS A 61 16.91 0.25 -10.40
N PHE A 62 15.93 1.13 -10.61
CA PHE A 62 15.82 2.38 -9.87
C PHE A 62 15.52 2.14 -8.39
N PHE A 63 14.56 1.26 -8.10
CA PHE A 63 14.15 0.98 -6.72
C PHE A 63 15.14 0.08 -5.97
N LYS A 64 15.92 -0.75 -6.65
CA LYS A 64 16.99 -1.55 -6.02
C LYS A 64 17.99 -0.73 -5.21
N LYS A 65 18.21 0.53 -5.56
CA LYS A 65 19.09 1.42 -4.79
C LYS A 65 18.63 1.62 -3.34
N PHE A 66 17.36 1.42 -3.05
CA PHE A 66 16.82 1.57 -1.70
C PHE A 66 17.26 0.46 -0.75
N GLU A 67 17.65 -0.71 -1.27
CA GLU A 67 18.13 -1.83 -0.45
C GLU A 67 19.32 -1.44 0.42
N TYR A 68 20.21 -0.58 -0.10
CA TYR A 68 21.39 -0.10 0.65
C TYR A 68 21.01 0.76 1.86
N ASP A 69 19.92 1.50 1.78
CA ASP A 69 19.48 2.40 2.85
C ASP A 69 18.61 1.68 3.90
N PHE A 70 18.13 0.47 3.60
CA PHE A 70 17.26 -0.33 4.47
C PHE A 70 17.71 -1.80 4.56
N PRO A 71 18.95 -2.08 5.06
CA PRO A 71 19.54 -3.43 5.03
C PRO A 71 18.83 -4.45 5.93
N SER A 72 17.99 -4.00 6.87
CA SER A 72 17.21 -4.88 7.76
C SER A 72 15.98 -5.51 7.12
N VAL A 73 15.67 -5.16 5.87
CA VAL A 73 14.46 -5.57 5.17
C VAL A 73 14.81 -6.18 3.82
N GLU A 74 14.19 -7.29 3.47
CA GLU A 74 14.30 -7.87 2.13
C GLU A 74 13.29 -7.22 1.19
N PHE A 75 13.79 -6.67 0.08
CA PHE A 75 12.98 -6.09 -0.98
C PHE A 75 12.65 -7.11 -2.06
N ILE A 76 11.41 -7.13 -2.50
CA ILE A 76 10.90 -7.94 -3.59
C ILE A 76 10.29 -7.00 -4.64
N TYR A 77 10.56 -7.24 -5.92
CA TYR A 77 10.02 -6.43 -7.02
C TYR A 77 9.09 -7.29 -7.88
N THR A 78 7.91 -6.75 -8.14
CA THR A 78 6.96 -7.44 -9.03
C THR A 78 6.30 -6.46 -10.00
N LYS A 79 5.88 -6.99 -11.15
CA LYS A 79 5.25 -6.17 -12.18
C LYS A 79 3.87 -5.71 -11.74
N ALA A 80 3.54 -4.46 -12.06
CA ALA A 80 2.18 -3.93 -11.92
C ALA A 80 1.20 -4.71 -12.82
N GLY A 81 -0.01 -4.91 -12.32
CA GLY A 81 -1.14 -5.41 -13.11
C GLY A 81 -1.78 -4.29 -13.94
N LYS A 82 -2.87 -4.63 -14.64
CA LYS A 82 -3.66 -3.68 -15.43
C LYS A 82 -4.38 -2.62 -14.58
N ASP A 83 -4.66 -2.96 -13.35
CA ASP A 83 -5.37 -2.14 -12.37
C ASP A 83 -4.75 -2.28 -10.97
N ARG A 84 -5.32 -1.57 -9.97
CA ARG A 84 -4.85 -1.61 -8.60
C ARG A 84 -5.02 -3.00 -7.99
N GLN A 85 -6.16 -3.65 -8.21
CA GLN A 85 -6.47 -4.97 -7.67
C GLN A 85 -5.51 -6.04 -8.19
N SER A 86 -5.29 -6.10 -9.50
CA SER A 86 -4.33 -7.06 -10.10
C SER A 86 -2.88 -6.77 -9.69
N SER A 87 -2.54 -5.51 -9.41
CA SER A 87 -1.24 -5.12 -8.85
C SER A 87 -1.07 -5.64 -7.43
N SER A 88 -2.08 -5.46 -6.56
CA SER A 88 -2.10 -6.02 -5.20
C SER A 88 -1.98 -7.55 -5.25
N TYR A 89 -2.75 -8.21 -6.11
CA TYR A 89 -2.69 -9.66 -6.23
C TYR A 89 -1.33 -10.18 -6.70
N ASN A 90 -0.65 -9.48 -7.61
CA ASN A 90 0.72 -9.84 -8.01
C ASN A 90 1.69 -9.81 -6.81
N ALA A 91 1.58 -8.80 -5.95
CA ALA A 91 2.38 -8.74 -4.73
C ALA A 91 2.05 -9.87 -3.75
N LEU A 92 0.77 -10.14 -3.54
CA LEU A 92 0.32 -11.23 -2.66
C LEU A 92 0.81 -12.60 -3.16
N LYS A 93 0.85 -12.82 -4.49
CA LYS A 93 1.43 -14.05 -5.06
C LYS A 93 2.92 -14.20 -4.73
N CYS A 94 3.70 -13.11 -4.80
CA CYS A 94 5.11 -13.14 -4.42
C CYS A 94 5.29 -13.44 -2.93
N LEU A 95 4.39 -12.97 -2.07
CA LEU A 95 4.45 -13.21 -0.62
C LEU A 95 3.98 -14.61 -0.20
N LYS A 96 3.32 -15.36 -1.09
CA LYS A 96 2.74 -16.68 -0.77
C LYS A 96 3.77 -17.66 -0.19
N ILE A 97 4.99 -17.69 -0.73
CA ILE A 97 6.06 -18.60 -0.28
C ILE A 97 6.57 -18.26 1.13
N PHE A 98 6.48 -16.99 1.54
CA PHE A 98 6.90 -16.51 2.85
C PHE A 98 5.78 -16.58 3.90
N ASN A 99 4.52 -16.67 3.45
CA ASN A 99 3.32 -16.78 4.27
C ASN A 99 3.31 -15.87 5.50
N PRO A 100 3.48 -14.53 5.34
CA PRO A 100 3.48 -13.62 6.48
C PRO A 100 2.13 -13.65 7.21
N ASN A 101 2.09 -13.32 8.50
CA ASN A 101 0.83 -13.23 9.23
C ASN A 101 -0.01 -12.06 8.77
N ASN A 102 0.63 -10.91 8.58
CA ASN A 102 -0.06 -9.69 8.18
C ASN A 102 0.59 -9.07 6.93
N VAL A 103 -0.23 -8.40 6.14
CA VAL A 103 0.24 -7.57 5.01
C VAL A 103 -0.41 -6.19 5.09
N LEU A 104 0.39 -5.15 4.90
CA LEU A 104 -0.06 -3.78 4.72
C LEU A 104 0.09 -3.41 3.25
N ILE A 105 -0.96 -2.87 2.63
CA ILE A 105 -0.96 -2.43 1.23
C ILE A 105 -1.05 -0.89 1.19
N HIS A 106 -0.05 -0.26 0.59
CA HIS A 106 0.13 1.19 0.59
C HIS A 106 0.31 1.76 -0.81
N ASP A 107 -0.32 2.89 -1.07
CA ASP A 107 -0.16 3.63 -2.33
C ASP A 107 1.10 4.49 -2.29
N ALA A 108 2.05 4.28 -3.19
CA ALA A 108 3.30 5.04 -3.30
C ALA A 108 3.11 6.57 -3.42
N ALA A 109 1.95 7.01 -3.88
CA ALA A 109 1.59 8.43 -4.01
C ALA A 109 1.14 9.10 -2.70
N ARG A 110 1.20 8.41 -1.56
CA ARG A 110 0.80 8.91 -0.22
C ARG A 110 1.97 8.90 0.76
N PRO A 111 3.00 9.73 0.57
CA PRO A 111 4.26 9.63 1.31
C PRO A 111 4.17 10.05 2.80
N PHE A 112 3.09 10.70 3.22
CA PHE A 112 2.96 11.29 4.56
C PHE A 112 2.33 10.35 5.61
N CYS A 113 2.40 9.04 5.39
CA CYS A 113 2.01 8.07 6.41
C CYS A 113 2.99 8.13 7.60
N SER A 114 2.46 8.17 8.81
CA SER A 114 3.28 8.17 10.03
C SER A 114 3.51 6.76 10.57
N ASN A 115 4.63 6.58 11.29
CA ASN A 115 4.89 5.32 11.99
C ASN A 115 3.77 4.97 13.00
N ASN A 116 3.20 5.98 13.69
CA ASN A 116 2.08 5.78 14.60
C ASN A 116 0.86 5.15 13.91
N LEU A 117 0.58 5.52 12.66
CA LEU A 117 -0.51 4.89 11.90
C LEU A 117 -0.20 3.43 11.60
N ILE A 118 1.03 3.11 11.17
CA ILE A 118 1.50 1.73 10.96
C ILE A 118 1.28 0.89 12.23
N MET A 119 1.76 1.39 13.37
CA MET A 119 1.63 0.67 14.66
C MET A 119 0.17 0.46 15.08
N ARG A 120 -0.70 1.44 14.86
CA ARG A 120 -2.14 1.30 15.13
C ARG A 120 -2.78 0.22 14.27
N ILE A 121 -2.45 0.17 12.97
CA ILE A 121 -2.93 -0.87 12.06
C ILE A 121 -2.46 -2.25 12.54
N LEU A 122 -1.16 -2.42 12.78
CA LEU A 122 -0.59 -3.70 13.26
C LEU A 122 -1.20 -4.14 14.59
N LYS A 123 -1.43 -3.19 15.53
CA LYS A 123 -2.11 -3.48 16.82
C LYS A 123 -3.54 -3.98 16.58
N ASN A 124 -4.28 -3.36 15.67
CA ASN A 124 -5.65 -3.79 15.36
C ASN A 124 -5.69 -5.18 14.69
N LEU A 125 -4.70 -5.50 13.84
CA LEU A 125 -4.61 -6.82 13.21
C LEU A 125 -4.34 -7.97 14.19
N LYS A 126 -3.95 -7.70 15.45
CA LYS A 126 -3.87 -8.76 16.46
C LYS A 126 -5.23 -9.40 16.78
N LYS A 127 -6.30 -8.61 16.66
CA LYS A 127 -7.68 -9.03 17.00
C LYS A 127 -8.63 -9.11 15.81
N ASN A 128 -8.29 -8.49 14.68
CA ASN A 128 -9.17 -8.35 13.53
C ASN A 128 -8.52 -8.91 12.26
N SER A 129 -9.32 -9.31 11.29
CA SER A 129 -8.86 -9.79 9.98
C SER A 129 -8.39 -8.65 9.06
N SER A 130 -8.88 -7.42 9.31
CA SER A 130 -8.49 -6.20 8.57
C SER A 130 -8.48 -4.98 9.47
N ALA A 131 -7.72 -3.96 9.08
CA ALA A 131 -7.65 -2.64 9.73
C ALA A 131 -7.46 -1.57 8.65
N ILE A 132 -8.52 -0.80 8.39
CA ILE A 132 -8.59 0.17 7.31
C ILE A 132 -8.69 1.58 7.90
N PRO A 133 -7.68 2.45 7.71
CA PRO A 133 -7.75 3.82 8.17
C PRO A 133 -8.70 4.65 7.29
N TYR A 134 -9.38 5.59 7.89
CA TYR A 134 -10.23 6.54 7.19
C TYR A 134 -10.16 7.93 7.83
N ILE A 135 -10.51 8.94 7.03
CA ILE A 135 -10.73 10.31 7.48
C ILE A 135 -12.23 10.59 7.37
N VAL A 136 -12.82 11.11 8.43
CA VAL A 136 -14.19 11.60 8.37
C VAL A 136 -14.19 12.94 7.63
N ASN A 137 -14.93 13.03 6.53
CA ASN A 137 -15.15 14.30 5.86
C ASN A 137 -16.35 14.99 6.51
N THR A 138 -16.11 16.08 7.20
CA THR A 138 -17.15 16.92 7.85
C THR A 138 -17.75 17.95 6.90
N ASP A 139 -17.15 18.15 5.71
CA ASP A 139 -17.65 19.11 4.74
C ASP A 139 -19.00 18.65 4.16
N LYS A 140 -20.01 19.52 4.19
CA LYS A 140 -21.29 19.26 3.51
C LYS A 140 -21.06 19.21 2.00
N LYS A 141 -21.04 18.03 1.42
CA LYS A 141 -21.11 17.88 -0.04
C LYS A 141 -22.56 17.93 -0.46
N MET A 142 -22.98 19.04 -1.08
CA MET A 142 -24.22 19.08 -1.87
C MET A 142 -24.04 18.19 -3.11
N ILE A 143 -24.59 16.98 -3.09
CA ILE A 143 -24.82 16.20 -4.30
C ILE A 143 -26.22 16.56 -4.77
N LEU A 144 -26.32 17.18 -5.93
CA LEU A 144 -27.53 17.67 -6.59
C LEU A 144 -28.65 16.61 -6.71
N LYS A 145 -29.25 16.14 -5.67
CA LYS A 145 -30.51 15.41 -5.57
C LYS A 145 -30.75 14.60 -4.29
N LYS A 146 -29.81 14.52 -3.33
CA LYS A 146 -30.07 13.89 -2.02
C LYS A 146 -29.19 14.53 -0.95
N ASP A 147 -29.81 15.03 0.12
CA ASP A 147 -29.13 15.39 1.37
C ASP A 147 -28.56 14.09 2.01
N PHE A 148 -27.27 13.87 1.86
CA PHE A 148 -26.56 12.88 2.65
C PHE A 148 -26.00 13.57 3.90
N SER A 149 -26.75 13.56 5.00
CA SER A 149 -26.28 13.96 6.34
C SER A 149 -25.34 12.91 6.97
N GLN A 150 -24.88 11.93 6.22
CA GLN A 150 -23.97 10.89 6.71
C GLN A 150 -22.51 11.35 6.60
N ASN A 151 -21.75 11.17 7.68
CA ASN A 151 -20.31 11.36 7.73
C ASN A 151 -19.62 10.48 6.66
N ILE A 152 -19.17 11.08 5.57
CA ILE A 152 -18.48 10.37 4.49
C ILE A 152 -17.09 9.95 5.01
N LYS A 153 -16.83 8.66 5.04
CA LYS A 153 -15.52 8.10 5.39
C LYS A 153 -14.65 8.02 4.13
N LEU A 154 -13.55 8.79 4.12
CA LEU A 154 -12.57 8.72 3.05
C LEU A 154 -11.48 7.69 3.39
N ILE A 155 -11.54 6.54 2.75
CA ILE A 155 -10.59 5.44 2.96
C ILE A 155 -9.16 5.90 2.62
N GLN A 156 -8.24 5.55 3.50
CA GLN A 156 -6.82 5.87 3.38
C GLN A 156 -5.97 4.60 3.25
N THR A 157 -4.66 4.78 3.02
CA THR A 157 -3.67 3.72 3.03
C THR A 157 -2.55 4.07 4.02
N PRO A 158 -1.84 3.09 4.61
CA PRO A 158 -1.89 1.64 4.33
C PRO A 158 -3.17 0.96 4.82
N GLN A 159 -3.64 -0.01 4.04
CA GLN A 159 -4.71 -0.93 4.44
C GLN A 159 -4.08 -2.21 4.97
N GLY A 160 -4.43 -2.62 6.18
CA GLY A 160 -3.85 -3.80 6.83
C GLY A 160 -4.81 -4.98 6.79
N PHE A 161 -4.24 -6.18 6.56
CA PHE A 161 -5.00 -7.44 6.48
C PHE A 161 -4.22 -8.60 7.07
N LYS A 162 -4.93 -9.61 7.59
CA LYS A 162 -4.38 -10.95 7.72
C LYS A 162 -4.07 -11.49 6.33
N PHE A 163 -2.82 -11.97 6.12
CA PHE A 163 -2.37 -12.37 4.79
C PHE A 163 -3.27 -13.44 4.15
N LYS A 164 -3.58 -14.50 4.88
CA LYS A 164 -4.45 -15.58 4.36
C LYS A 164 -5.81 -15.05 3.92
N THR A 165 -6.41 -14.15 4.71
CA THR A 165 -7.73 -13.58 4.42
C THR A 165 -7.75 -12.82 3.11
N ILE A 166 -6.83 -11.86 2.93
CA ILE A 166 -6.79 -11.03 1.73
C ILE A 166 -6.34 -11.84 0.50
N PHE A 167 -5.43 -12.80 0.68
CA PHE A 167 -4.97 -13.66 -0.41
C PHE A 167 -6.12 -14.52 -0.97
N GLU A 168 -6.92 -15.15 -0.10
CA GLU A 168 -8.08 -15.94 -0.52
C GLU A 168 -9.19 -15.07 -1.10
N ALA A 169 -9.40 -13.86 -0.58
CA ALA A 169 -10.33 -12.90 -1.16
C ALA A 169 -9.95 -12.57 -2.62
N HIS A 170 -8.69 -12.23 -2.87
CA HIS A 170 -8.20 -11.96 -4.24
C HIS A 170 -8.28 -13.16 -5.18
N LYS A 171 -8.18 -14.39 -4.67
CA LYS A 171 -8.37 -15.61 -5.50
C LYS A 171 -9.83 -15.82 -5.91
N LYS A 172 -10.77 -15.54 -4.98
CA LYS A 172 -12.21 -15.78 -5.21
C LYS A 172 -12.86 -14.67 -6.03
N VAL A 173 -12.32 -13.45 -5.93
CA VAL A 173 -12.98 -12.28 -6.47
C VAL A 173 -12.53 -12.04 -7.91
N LEU A 174 -13.36 -12.46 -8.85
CA LEU A 174 -13.42 -11.95 -10.23
C LEU A 174 -14.22 -10.62 -10.29
N ILE A 175 -14.25 -9.84 -9.18
CA ILE A 175 -14.99 -8.59 -9.16
C ILE A 175 -14.25 -7.59 -10.07
N LYS A 176 -14.83 -7.35 -11.21
CA LYS A 176 -14.51 -6.22 -12.08
C LYS A 176 -14.91 -4.97 -11.30
N ASN A 177 -13.93 -4.09 -10.98
CA ASN A 177 -14.08 -2.73 -10.42
C ASN A 177 -13.93 -2.54 -8.90
N ALA A 178 -13.22 -3.39 -8.17
CA ALA A 178 -12.78 -3.03 -6.81
C ALA A 178 -11.89 -1.77 -6.86
N ARG A 179 -12.26 -0.72 -6.11
CA ARG A 179 -11.50 0.54 -6.08
C ARG A 179 -10.31 0.47 -5.13
N ASP A 180 -10.36 -0.38 -4.14
CA ASP A 180 -9.29 -0.65 -3.17
C ASP A 180 -9.38 -2.09 -2.63
N ASP A 181 -8.43 -2.49 -1.79
CA ASP A 181 -8.35 -3.86 -1.27
C ASP A 181 -9.34 -4.15 -0.14
N SER A 182 -10.08 -3.14 0.32
CA SER A 182 -11.15 -3.28 1.33
C SER A 182 -12.55 -3.43 0.73
N SER A 183 -12.67 -3.39 -0.60
CA SER A 183 -13.94 -3.50 -1.34
C SER A 183 -14.41 -4.93 -1.51
#